data_1bcc941411974a4659a3234806f324bc
#
_entry.id   1bcc941411974a4659a3234806f324bc
#
_cell.length_a   1.000
_cell.length_b   1.000
_cell.length_c   1.000
_cell.angle_alpha   90.00
_cell.angle_beta   90.00
_cell.angle_gamma   90.00
#
_symmetry.space_group_name_H-M   'P 1'
#
loop_
_entity.id
_entity.type
_entity.pdbx_description
1 polymer ?
#
loop_
_entity_poly.entity_id
_entity_poly.type
_entity_poly.pdbx_seq_one_letter_code
_entity_poly.pdbx_strand_id
1 'polypeptide(L)'
;MRHQIPIAGASWAQEEAGFLEVDTVALCGGSLEGDHLWMLDATDYATAWVEVRAQWNRGQAATLHGVEDIRDALPFGLRGLDADNGGEFLNWHLVDWCRRQAPRIEFTRSRPYHKNDNAHVEQKNWTHVRQWFGYERYDRQELVELINALTRGPLGQLQNFFLPTLKLKEKKRDEHGRLQRRYEAAARTPYTSVCWPARRSPRRRRRNCGNAKPRSIRSPCAPRSSGNCASTKSAAAWD
;
A
#
# COMPACT_ATOMS: atom_id res chain seq x y z
N MET A 1 22.69 4.25 19.16
CA MET A 1 21.45 4.44 18.46
C MET A 1 20.80 3.14 17.98
N ARG A 2 21.42 2.35 17.11
CA ARG A 2 20.85 1.08 16.60
C ARG A 2 20.29 0.16 17.69
N HIS A 3 20.96 0.05 18.85
CA HIS A 3 20.51 -0.78 19.98
C HIS A 3 19.27 -0.25 20.73
N GLN A 4 18.86 0.99 20.47
CA GLN A 4 17.73 1.62 21.14
C GLN A 4 16.45 1.60 20.31
N ILE A 5 16.56 1.27 19.01
CA ILE A 5 15.42 1.09 18.12
C ILE A 5 15.12 -0.41 18.07
N PRO A 6 13.93 -0.82 18.50
CA PRO A 6 13.55 -2.23 18.49
C PRO A 6 13.57 -2.80 17.08
N ILE A 7 13.86 -4.08 16.97
CA ILE A 7 13.70 -4.82 15.71
C ILE A 7 12.22 -5.12 15.56
N ALA A 8 11.68 -4.96 14.34
CA ALA A 8 10.32 -5.34 14.03
C ALA A 8 10.08 -6.80 14.43
N GLY A 9 9.15 -7.01 15.36
CA GLY A 9 8.74 -8.34 15.77
C GLY A 9 7.58 -8.83 14.91
N ALA A 10 7.28 -10.13 15.01
CA ALA A 10 6.06 -10.71 14.41
C ALA A 10 4.74 -10.13 14.97
N SER A 11 4.82 -9.15 15.88
CA SER A 11 3.70 -8.56 16.60
C SER A 11 3.03 -7.38 15.89
N TRP A 12 3.57 -6.88 14.77
CA TRP A 12 2.87 -5.87 14.01
C TRP A 12 1.61 -6.54 13.44
N ALA A 13 0.45 -6.01 13.89
CA ALA A 13 -0.84 -6.52 13.48
C ALA A 13 -1.02 -6.29 11.97
N GLN A 14 -0.69 -7.30 11.18
CA GLN A 14 -0.81 -7.27 9.72
C GLN A 14 -2.25 -7.07 9.23
N GLU A 15 -3.21 -7.01 10.15
CA GLU A 15 -4.64 -6.86 9.88
C GLU A 15 -5.14 -5.41 9.96
N GLU A 16 -4.36 -4.50 10.57
CA GLU A 16 -4.76 -3.11 10.78
C GLU A 16 -3.93 -2.14 9.95
N ALA A 17 -4.58 -1.19 9.27
CA ALA A 17 -3.91 -0.13 8.53
C ALA A 17 -3.16 0.84 9.46
N GLY A 18 -2.08 1.40 8.95
CA GLY A 18 -1.27 2.40 9.64
C GLY A 18 0.14 1.95 10.03
N PHE A 19 0.53 0.73 9.68
CA PHE A 19 1.90 0.24 9.86
C PHE A 19 2.61 0.21 8.51
N LEU A 20 3.56 1.12 8.31
CA LEU A 20 4.28 1.31 7.06
C LEU A 20 5.67 0.73 7.11
N GLU A 21 6.02 0.01 6.07
CA GLU A 21 7.40 -0.32 5.70
C GLU A 21 7.94 0.80 4.80
N VAL A 22 9.11 1.34 5.13
CA VAL A 22 9.70 2.46 4.41
C VAL A 22 11.09 2.12 3.87
N ASP A 23 11.37 2.60 2.66
CA ASP A 23 12.64 2.42 1.98
C ASP A 23 12.95 3.61 1.06
N THR A 24 14.19 3.72 0.62
CA THR A 24 14.62 4.74 -0.32
C THR A 24 15.20 4.15 -1.60
N VAL A 25 14.77 4.68 -2.74
CA VAL A 25 15.20 4.26 -4.07
C VAL A 25 15.99 5.37 -4.75
N ALA A 26 17.27 5.12 -5.05
CA ALA A 26 18.11 6.07 -5.76
C ALA A 26 17.70 6.22 -7.23
N LEU A 27 17.52 7.43 -7.74
CA LEU A 27 17.41 7.74 -9.15
C LEU A 27 18.76 8.26 -9.67
N CYS A 28 19.77 7.41 -9.62
CA CYS A 28 21.17 7.76 -9.82
C CYS A 28 21.74 7.36 -11.19
N GLY A 29 20.97 6.66 -12.03
CA GLY A 29 21.52 6.08 -13.25
C GLY A 29 22.59 5.02 -12.97
N GLY A 30 23.66 5.06 -13.69
CA GLY A 30 24.78 4.11 -13.57
C GLY A 30 25.76 4.40 -12.44
N SER A 31 25.62 5.52 -11.69
CA SER A 31 26.56 5.91 -10.63
C SER A 31 25.85 6.58 -9.47
N LEU A 32 26.24 6.21 -8.24
CA LEU A 32 25.80 6.84 -6.99
C LEU A 32 26.55 8.14 -6.67
N GLU A 33 27.56 8.50 -7.45
CA GLU A 33 28.37 9.69 -7.22
C GLU A 33 27.59 10.98 -7.52
N GLY A 34 27.84 12.02 -6.73
CA GLY A 34 27.21 13.32 -6.87
C GLY A 34 25.75 13.35 -6.47
N ASP A 35 25.16 14.52 -6.57
CA ASP A 35 23.79 14.77 -6.16
C ASP A 35 22.76 14.20 -7.15
N HIS A 36 21.71 13.60 -6.63
CA HIS A 36 20.58 13.08 -7.41
C HIS A 36 19.34 12.90 -6.53
N LEU A 37 18.21 12.66 -7.19
CA LEU A 37 16.97 12.39 -6.49
C LEU A 37 16.94 10.99 -5.87
N TRP A 38 16.26 10.92 -4.76
CA TRP A 38 15.85 9.69 -4.09
C TRP A 38 14.34 9.65 -3.98
N MET A 39 13.76 8.48 -4.09
CA MET A 39 12.34 8.26 -3.85
C MET A 39 12.18 7.56 -2.51
N LEU A 40 11.49 8.20 -1.57
CA LEU A 40 11.02 7.59 -0.34
C LEU A 40 9.73 6.84 -0.66
N ASP A 41 9.74 5.52 -0.52
CA ASP A 41 8.59 4.64 -0.68
C ASP A 41 8.09 4.21 0.70
N ALA A 42 6.80 4.32 0.94
CA ALA A 42 6.14 3.88 2.15
C ALA A 42 4.94 3.00 1.82
N THR A 43 4.99 1.75 2.25
CA THR A 43 3.97 0.74 1.95
C THR A 43 3.29 0.24 3.22
N ASP A 44 1.96 0.33 3.29
CA ASP A 44 1.18 -0.20 4.40
C ASP A 44 1.04 -1.72 4.34
N TYR A 45 1.35 -2.38 5.46
CA TYR A 45 1.31 -3.84 5.56
C TYR A 45 -0.09 -4.43 5.35
N ALA A 46 -1.10 -3.78 5.92
CA ALA A 46 -2.46 -4.32 5.92
C ALA A 46 -3.15 -4.15 4.56
N THR A 47 -3.04 -2.96 3.97
CA THR A 47 -3.80 -2.57 2.79
C THR A 47 -3.02 -2.61 1.50
N ALA A 48 -1.68 -2.63 1.59
CA ALA A 48 -0.76 -2.40 0.49
C ALA A 48 -0.89 -0.99 -0.14
N TRP A 49 -1.46 -0.03 0.60
CA TRP A 49 -1.43 1.39 0.23
C TRP A 49 0.01 1.87 0.13
N VAL A 50 0.30 2.66 -0.90
CA VAL A 50 1.65 3.15 -1.16
C VAL A 50 1.64 4.66 -1.30
N GLU A 51 2.55 5.30 -0.59
CA GLU A 51 2.88 6.71 -0.78
C GLU A 51 4.35 6.84 -1.20
N VAL A 52 4.60 7.66 -2.22
CA VAL A 52 5.95 7.87 -2.75
C VAL A 52 6.26 9.35 -2.76
N ARG A 53 7.45 9.73 -2.26
CA ARG A 53 7.93 11.12 -2.28
C ARG A 53 9.34 11.21 -2.85
N ALA A 54 9.53 12.15 -3.76
CA ALA A 54 10.85 12.53 -4.22
C ALA A 54 11.52 13.44 -3.19
N GLN A 55 12.80 13.24 -2.98
CA GLN A 55 13.64 14.08 -2.14
C GLN A 55 14.99 14.33 -2.80
N TRP A 56 15.59 15.49 -2.52
CA TRP A 56 16.92 15.80 -2.98
C TRP A 56 17.95 15.18 -2.04
N ASN A 57 18.75 14.27 -2.58
CA ASN A 57 19.68 13.46 -1.80
C ASN A 57 19.02 12.60 -0.68
N ARG A 58 19.81 11.80 0.02
CA ARG A 58 19.39 10.91 1.09
C ARG A 58 19.75 11.48 2.47
N GLY A 59 19.20 12.66 2.76
CA GLY A 59 19.46 13.36 4.03
C GLY A 59 18.40 13.08 5.09
N GLN A 60 18.81 13.07 6.36
CA GLN A 60 17.89 12.83 7.49
C GLN A 60 16.74 13.83 7.57
N ALA A 61 17.01 15.11 7.31
CA ALA A 61 15.98 16.15 7.31
C ALA A 61 15.00 15.98 6.15
N ALA A 62 15.50 15.69 4.95
CA ALA A 62 14.67 15.46 3.77
C ALA A 62 13.77 14.21 3.97
N THR A 63 14.32 13.14 4.53
CA THR A 63 13.57 11.92 4.84
C THR A 63 12.50 12.17 5.89
N LEU A 64 12.79 12.92 6.97
CA LEU A 64 11.79 13.29 7.97
C LEU A 64 10.66 14.10 7.34
N HIS A 65 10.97 15.10 6.54
CA HIS A 65 9.96 15.90 5.85
C HIS A 65 9.09 15.04 4.90
N GLY A 66 9.72 14.11 4.17
CA GLY A 66 8.98 13.15 3.34
C GLY A 66 8.03 12.26 4.15
N VAL A 67 8.46 11.79 5.33
CA VAL A 67 7.61 10.99 6.24
C VAL A 67 6.45 11.80 6.79
N GLU A 68 6.66 13.08 7.13
CA GLU A 68 5.60 14.00 7.58
C GLU A 68 4.55 14.21 6.49
N ASP A 69 4.98 14.48 5.28
CA ASP A 69 4.09 14.66 4.14
C ASP A 69 3.32 13.36 3.79
N ILE A 70 3.97 12.21 3.87
CA ILE A 70 3.32 10.91 3.72
C ILE A 70 2.25 10.71 4.79
N ARG A 71 2.57 10.95 6.08
CA ARG A 71 1.60 10.84 7.18
C ARG A 71 0.33 11.64 6.90
N ASP A 72 0.49 12.87 6.42
CA ASP A 72 -0.63 13.79 6.18
C ASP A 72 -1.47 13.41 4.95
N ALA A 73 -0.89 12.62 4.02
CA ALA A 73 -1.56 12.11 2.82
C ALA A 73 -2.29 10.78 3.04
N LEU A 74 -1.95 10.02 4.11
CA LEU A 74 -2.55 8.72 4.36
C LEU A 74 -4.06 8.82 4.62
N PRO A 75 -4.89 7.90 4.07
CA PRO A 75 -6.32 7.85 4.37
C PRO A 75 -6.66 7.24 5.75
N PHE A 76 -5.64 6.92 6.53
CA PHE A 76 -5.74 6.34 7.88
C PHE A 76 -4.62 6.90 8.76
N GLY A 77 -4.75 6.75 10.07
CA GLY A 77 -3.73 7.23 11.02
C GLY A 77 -2.44 6.41 10.94
N LEU A 78 -1.29 7.08 10.88
CA LEU A 78 0.01 6.44 10.99
C LEU A 78 0.23 5.94 12.42
N ARG A 79 0.53 4.65 12.57
CA ARG A 79 0.72 3.95 13.86
C ARG A 79 2.13 3.43 14.06
N GLY A 80 2.76 3.01 12.98
CA GLY A 80 4.11 2.46 13.03
C GLY A 80 4.89 2.65 11.74
N LEU A 81 6.21 2.76 11.88
CA LEU A 81 7.17 2.82 10.80
C LEU A 81 8.21 1.72 11.01
N ASP A 82 8.41 0.87 10.01
CA ASP A 82 9.53 -0.05 9.94
C ASP A 82 10.47 0.37 8.81
N ALA A 83 11.72 0.56 9.14
CA ALA A 83 12.72 1.01 8.18
C ALA A 83 13.88 0.03 8.08
N ASP A 84 14.63 0.12 7.01
CA ASP A 84 15.91 -0.54 6.91
C ASP A 84 16.94 0.06 7.92
N ASN A 85 18.16 -0.45 7.88
CA ASN A 85 19.22 0.06 8.75
C ASN A 85 19.97 1.28 8.16
N GLY A 86 19.38 1.99 7.23
CA GLY A 86 19.93 3.19 6.60
C GLY A 86 20.10 4.37 7.57
N GLY A 87 21.13 5.18 7.38
CA GLY A 87 21.42 6.33 8.25
C GLY A 87 20.39 7.44 8.16
N GLU A 88 19.66 7.52 7.05
CA GLU A 88 18.55 8.43 6.82
C GLU A 88 17.35 8.15 7.71
N PHE A 89 17.14 6.89 8.10
CA PHE A 89 16.09 6.47 9.01
C PHE A 89 16.58 6.34 10.46
N LEU A 90 17.75 5.73 10.66
CA LEU A 90 18.29 5.50 11.99
C LEU A 90 18.94 6.76 12.56
N ASN A 91 18.14 7.78 12.85
CA ASN A 91 18.56 9.05 13.41
C ASN A 91 17.62 9.54 14.53
N TRP A 92 18.14 10.41 15.40
CA TRP A 92 17.33 10.92 16.52
C TRP A 92 16.18 11.81 16.08
N HIS A 93 16.27 12.51 14.96
CA HIS A 93 15.21 13.37 14.46
C HIS A 93 13.92 12.56 14.19
N LEU A 94 14.04 11.44 13.48
CA LEU A 94 12.90 10.56 13.19
C LEU A 94 12.38 9.85 14.44
N VAL A 95 13.29 9.33 15.30
CA VAL A 95 12.89 8.66 16.55
C VAL A 95 12.12 9.59 17.47
N ASP A 96 12.63 10.81 17.69
CA ASP A 96 11.99 11.79 18.55
C ASP A 96 10.69 12.33 17.96
N TRP A 97 10.66 12.49 16.65
CA TRP A 97 9.43 12.85 15.96
C TRP A 97 8.33 11.78 16.18
N CYS A 98 8.62 10.50 15.99
CA CYS A 98 7.69 9.40 16.23
C CYS A 98 7.18 9.40 17.69
N ARG A 99 8.07 9.66 18.65
CA ARG A 99 7.74 9.69 20.09
C ARG A 99 6.81 10.82 20.47
N ARG A 100 6.92 11.99 19.79
CA ARG A 100 6.12 13.20 20.07
C ARG A 100 4.73 13.16 19.45
N GLN A 101 4.45 12.22 18.58
CA GLN A 101 3.12 12.10 17.96
C GLN A 101 2.07 11.66 18.99
N ALA A 102 0.82 12.07 18.78
CA ALA A 102 -0.32 11.67 19.59
C ALA A 102 -1.45 11.12 18.68
N PRO A 103 -1.66 9.80 18.64
CA PRO A 103 -0.96 8.77 19.38
C PRO A 103 0.49 8.60 18.96
N ARG A 104 1.33 8.07 19.85
CA ARG A 104 2.73 7.78 19.56
C ARG A 104 2.86 6.79 18.42
N ILE A 105 3.76 7.10 17.47
CA ILE A 105 4.10 6.18 16.37
C ILE A 105 5.16 5.19 16.86
N GLU A 106 4.92 3.90 16.65
CA GLU A 106 5.90 2.85 16.90
C GLU A 106 6.98 2.90 15.81
N PHE A 107 8.25 3.02 16.21
CA PHE A 107 9.36 3.01 15.27
C PHE A 107 10.21 1.78 15.47
N THR A 108 10.34 0.96 14.43
CA THR A 108 11.10 -0.28 14.40
C THR A 108 12.10 -0.28 13.25
N ARG A 109 12.98 -1.25 13.25
CA ARG A 109 13.92 -1.50 12.16
C ARG A 109 13.92 -2.97 11.78
N SER A 110 14.20 -3.26 10.53
CA SER A 110 14.37 -4.61 10.03
C SER A 110 15.63 -5.28 10.59
N ARG A 111 15.62 -6.61 10.64
CA ARG A 111 16.78 -7.39 11.07
C ARG A 111 17.93 -7.25 10.07
N PRO A 112 19.16 -7.03 10.53
CA PRO A 112 20.31 -7.02 9.63
C PRO A 112 20.42 -8.33 8.86
N TYR A 113 20.68 -8.26 7.57
CA TYR A 113 20.88 -9.40 6.66
C TYR A 113 19.66 -10.31 6.44
N HIS A 114 18.46 -9.93 6.90
CA HIS A 114 17.22 -10.64 6.64
C HIS A 114 16.42 -9.97 5.51
N LYS A 115 16.76 -10.29 4.26
CA LYS A 115 16.10 -9.73 3.05
C LYS A 115 14.58 -9.93 2.97
N ASN A 116 14.01 -10.84 3.77
CA ASN A 116 12.57 -11.07 3.77
C ASN A 116 11.78 -10.06 4.61
N ASP A 117 12.46 -9.29 5.47
CA ASP A 117 11.80 -8.37 6.40
C ASP A 117 11.24 -7.13 5.67
N ASN A 118 11.86 -6.72 4.54
CA ASN A 118 11.43 -5.57 3.72
C ASN A 118 10.81 -5.99 2.37
N ALA A 119 10.23 -7.20 2.30
CA ALA A 119 9.78 -7.76 1.04
C ALA A 119 8.58 -7.02 0.40
N HIS A 120 7.77 -6.35 1.21
CA HIS A 120 6.62 -5.60 0.72
C HIS A 120 7.07 -4.32 0.02
N VAL A 121 7.90 -3.50 0.66
CA VAL A 121 8.41 -2.26 0.08
C VAL A 121 9.36 -2.54 -1.09
N GLU A 122 10.21 -3.58 -1.04
CA GLU A 122 11.07 -3.96 -2.16
C GLU A 122 10.25 -4.27 -3.43
N GLN A 123 9.12 -4.97 -3.28
CA GLN A 123 8.22 -5.23 -4.40
C GLN A 123 7.60 -3.92 -4.93
N LYS A 124 7.25 -3.01 -4.03
CA LYS A 124 6.65 -1.73 -4.37
C LYS A 124 7.65 -0.77 -4.99
N ASN A 125 8.91 -0.77 -4.56
CA ASN A 125 10.00 -0.06 -5.22
C ASN A 125 10.07 -0.35 -6.73
N TRP A 126 9.81 -1.60 -7.13
CA TRP A 126 9.73 -1.94 -8.54
C TRP A 126 8.46 -1.36 -9.18
N THR A 127 7.28 -1.68 -8.64
CA THR A 127 5.99 -1.40 -9.28
C THR A 127 5.57 0.06 -9.19
N HIS A 128 6.00 0.79 -8.15
CA HIS A 128 5.58 2.16 -7.88
C HIS A 128 6.65 3.22 -8.20
N VAL A 129 7.92 2.80 -8.24
CA VAL A 129 9.01 3.70 -8.57
C VAL A 129 9.65 3.31 -9.91
N ARG A 130 10.27 2.13 -10.02
CA ARG A 130 11.08 1.79 -11.19
C ARG A 130 10.29 1.67 -12.49
N GLN A 131 9.08 1.16 -12.48
CA GLN A 131 8.23 1.08 -13.69
C GLN A 131 7.83 2.45 -14.24
N TRP A 132 7.83 3.49 -13.42
CA TRP A 132 7.39 4.84 -13.79
C TRP A 132 8.56 5.78 -14.06
N PHE A 133 9.62 5.71 -13.26
CA PHE A 133 10.77 6.59 -13.33
C PHE A 133 12.02 5.92 -13.95
N GLY A 134 11.99 4.60 -14.17
CA GLY A 134 13.10 3.87 -14.79
C GLY A 134 14.35 3.81 -13.91
N TYR A 135 15.48 3.71 -14.60
CA TYR A 135 16.81 3.66 -14.00
C TYR A 135 17.67 4.86 -14.40
N GLU A 136 17.07 5.86 -15.03
CA GLU A 136 17.74 7.07 -15.43
C GLU A 136 18.22 7.90 -14.24
N ARG A 137 19.17 8.80 -14.50
CA ARG A 137 19.66 9.73 -13.50
C ARG A 137 18.80 10.99 -13.46
N TYR A 138 18.36 11.36 -12.27
CA TYR A 138 17.62 12.58 -12.00
C TYR A 138 18.48 13.47 -11.11
N ASP A 139 19.26 14.38 -11.70
CA ASP A 139 20.25 15.23 -11.05
C ASP A 139 19.85 16.72 -11.01
N ARG A 140 18.56 17.01 -11.11
CA ARG A 140 18.01 18.36 -11.07
C ARG A 140 17.03 18.50 -9.92
N GLN A 141 17.36 19.35 -8.96
CA GLN A 141 16.57 19.54 -7.73
C GLN A 141 15.15 20.04 -8.00
N GLU A 142 14.95 20.82 -9.06
CA GLU A 142 13.63 21.36 -9.46
C GLU A 142 12.62 20.26 -9.79
N LEU A 143 13.09 19.05 -10.13
CA LEU A 143 12.22 17.92 -10.40
C LEU A 143 11.54 17.35 -9.15
N VAL A 144 12.04 17.65 -7.95
CA VAL A 144 11.45 17.18 -6.70
C VAL A 144 9.98 17.56 -6.59
N GLU A 145 9.66 18.84 -6.75
CA GLU A 145 8.28 19.31 -6.64
C GLU A 145 7.40 18.80 -7.78
N LEU A 146 7.93 18.71 -9.00
CA LEU A 146 7.19 18.17 -10.14
C LEU A 146 6.82 16.69 -9.92
N ILE A 147 7.78 15.88 -9.46
CA ILE A 147 7.56 14.46 -9.17
C ILE A 147 6.60 14.32 -7.99
N ASN A 148 6.75 15.13 -6.95
CA ASN A 148 5.85 15.11 -5.80
C ASN A 148 4.42 15.51 -6.18
N ALA A 149 4.22 16.48 -7.05
CA ALA A 149 2.90 16.81 -7.58
C ALA A 149 2.28 15.61 -8.34
N LEU A 150 3.09 14.87 -9.10
CA LEU A 150 2.65 13.68 -9.82
C LEU A 150 2.30 12.53 -8.86
N THR A 151 3.14 12.23 -7.88
CA THR A 151 2.97 11.10 -6.95
C THR A 151 1.87 11.35 -5.91
N ARG A 152 1.70 12.57 -5.42
CA ARG A 152 0.54 12.96 -4.57
C ARG A 152 -0.78 13.00 -5.34
N GLY A 153 -0.72 13.26 -6.64
CA GLY A 153 -1.88 13.46 -7.50
C GLY A 153 -2.18 12.24 -8.38
N PRO A 154 -2.13 12.41 -9.70
CA PRO A 154 -2.67 11.43 -10.64
C PRO A 154 -2.00 10.07 -10.57
N LEU A 155 -0.69 9.99 -10.35
CA LEU A 155 0.02 8.71 -10.28
C LEU A 155 -0.33 7.94 -9.01
N GLY A 156 -0.31 8.61 -7.83
CA GLY A 156 -0.68 7.98 -6.57
C GLY A 156 -2.14 7.52 -6.56
N GLN A 157 -3.04 8.31 -7.16
CA GLN A 157 -4.44 7.92 -7.35
C GLN A 157 -4.56 6.69 -8.24
N LEU A 158 -3.88 6.66 -9.39
CA LEU A 158 -3.88 5.51 -10.28
C LEU A 158 -3.41 4.24 -9.54
N GLN A 159 -2.30 4.34 -8.82
CA GLN A 159 -1.68 3.21 -8.13
C GLN A 159 -2.55 2.67 -6.98
N ASN A 160 -3.13 3.54 -6.17
CA ASN A 160 -3.88 3.12 -4.99
C ASN A 160 -5.35 2.79 -5.25
N PHE A 161 -5.98 3.45 -6.25
CA PHE A 161 -7.41 3.27 -6.51
C PHE A 161 -7.72 2.29 -7.65
N PHE A 162 -6.81 2.18 -8.62
CA PHE A 162 -7.13 1.46 -9.86
C PHE A 162 -6.24 0.26 -10.12
N LEU A 163 -4.99 0.25 -9.63
CA LEU A 163 -4.10 -0.89 -9.84
C LEU A 163 -4.25 -1.94 -8.74
N PRO A 164 -4.69 -3.16 -9.08
CA PRO A 164 -4.88 -4.20 -8.10
C PRO A 164 -3.54 -4.78 -7.62
N THR A 165 -3.48 -5.11 -6.34
CA THR A 165 -2.35 -5.79 -5.71
C THR A 165 -2.74 -7.18 -5.25
N LEU A 166 -1.90 -8.17 -5.53
CA LEU A 166 -2.02 -9.53 -5.02
C LEU A 166 -1.17 -9.69 -3.77
N LYS A 167 -1.79 -9.98 -2.62
CA LYS A 167 -1.06 -10.35 -1.41
C LYS A 167 -0.57 -11.80 -1.49
N LEU A 168 0.72 -11.98 -1.21
CA LEU A 168 1.30 -13.30 -1.08
C LEU A 168 0.85 -13.93 0.25
N LYS A 169 0.10 -15.04 0.19
CA LYS A 169 -0.37 -15.76 1.38
C LYS A 169 0.67 -16.70 1.94
N GLU A 170 1.36 -17.40 1.07
CA GLU A 170 2.20 -18.51 1.49
C GLU A 170 3.33 -18.74 0.48
N LYS A 171 4.52 -19.04 1.00
CA LYS A 171 5.66 -19.54 0.23
C LYS A 171 5.97 -20.95 0.74
N LYS A 172 5.84 -21.97 -0.12
CA LYS A 172 6.24 -23.34 0.19
C LYS A 172 7.28 -23.80 -0.81
N ARG A 173 8.19 -24.68 -0.37
CA ARG A 173 9.02 -25.44 -1.28
C ARG A 173 8.35 -26.78 -1.50
N ASP A 174 8.24 -27.19 -2.76
CA ASP A 174 7.76 -28.53 -3.11
C ASP A 174 8.85 -29.59 -2.83
N GLU A 175 8.52 -30.87 -3.02
CA GLU A 175 9.41 -32.00 -2.82
C GLU A 175 10.67 -31.96 -3.70
N HIS A 176 10.65 -31.15 -4.76
CA HIS A 176 11.77 -30.94 -5.68
C HIS A 176 12.56 -29.63 -5.37
N GLY A 177 12.28 -28.98 -4.23
CA GLY A 177 12.94 -27.73 -3.81
C GLY A 177 12.48 -26.49 -4.55
N ARG A 178 11.47 -26.55 -5.46
CA ARG A 178 10.94 -25.43 -6.20
C ARG A 178 10.05 -24.56 -5.32
N LEU A 179 10.21 -23.24 -5.39
CA LEU A 179 9.43 -22.30 -4.61
C LEU A 179 8.04 -22.10 -5.22
N GLN A 180 7.03 -22.61 -4.53
CA GLN A 180 5.62 -22.34 -4.83
C GLN A 180 5.14 -21.13 -4.03
N ARG A 181 4.51 -20.19 -4.73
CA ARG A 181 3.91 -18.98 -4.15
C ARG A 181 2.39 -19.05 -4.28
N ARG A 182 1.70 -18.98 -3.16
CA ARG A 182 0.24 -18.91 -3.14
C ARG A 182 -0.18 -17.48 -2.82
N TYR A 183 -0.99 -16.90 -3.68
CA TYR A 183 -1.53 -15.55 -3.52
C TYR A 183 -2.97 -15.58 -3.01
N GLU A 184 -3.50 -14.44 -2.58
CA GLU A 184 -4.92 -14.31 -2.28
C GLU A 184 -5.77 -14.64 -3.50
N ALA A 185 -7.01 -15.13 -3.26
CA ALA A 185 -7.90 -15.58 -4.34
C ALA A 185 -8.42 -14.44 -5.23
N ALA A 186 -8.37 -13.19 -4.75
CA ALA A 186 -8.80 -12.02 -5.51
C ALA A 186 -7.79 -10.88 -5.35
N ALA A 187 -7.40 -10.28 -6.47
CA ALA A 187 -6.66 -9.04 -6.47
C ALA A 187 -7.58 -7.91 -5.98
N ARG A 188 -7.06 -7.06 -5.10
CA ARG A 188 -7.77 -5.88 -4.58
C ARG A 188 -6.93 -4.65 -4.81
N THR A 189 -7.56 -3.52 -5.08
CA THR A 189 -6.84 -2.25 -5.01
C THR A 189 -6.56 -1.91 -3.54
N PRO A 190 -5.49 -1.17 -3.23
CA PRO A 190 -5.23 -0.68 -1.87
C PRO A 190 -6.44 0.05 -1.28
N TYR A 191 -7.11 0.89 -2.07
CA TYR A 191 -8.33 1.61 -1.67
C TYR A 191 -9.44 0.67 -1.20
N THR A 192 -9.74 -0.40 -1.94
CA THR A 192 -10.77 -1.36 -1.51
C THR A 192 -10.39 -2.09 -0.24
N SER A 193 -9.10 -2.27 0.03
CA SER A 193 -8.63 -2.86 1.27
C SER A 193 -8.79 -1.91 2.47
N VAL A 194 -8.69 -0.59 2.26
CA VAL A 194 -8.95 0.44 3.28
C VAL A 194 -10.43 0.57 3.58
N CYS A 195 -11.25 0.73 2.52
CA CYS A 195 -12.70 1.00 2.66
C CYS A 195 -13.51 -0.26 2.96
N TRP A 196 -12.99 -1.44 2.64
CA TRP A 196 -13.65 -2.72 2.85
C TRP A 196 -12.69 -3.72 3.50
N PRO A 197 -12.36 -3.53 4.79
CA PRO A 197 -11.59 -4.52 5.52
C PRO A 197 -12.29 -5.86 5.40
N ALA A 198 -11.54 -6.94 5.17
CA ALA A 198 -12.09 -8.27 5.01
C ALA A 198 -13.07 -8.54 6.15
N ARG A 199 -14.37 -8.65 5.83
CA ARG A 199 -15.38 -9.04 6.82
C ARG A 199 -14.87 -10.34 7.42
N ARG A 200 -14.61 -10.34 8.72
CA ARG A 200 -14.43 -11.59 9.47
C ARG A 200 -15.64 -12.43 9.12
N SER A 201 -15.45 -13.52 8.38
CA SER A 201 -16.53 -14.44 8.09
C SER A 201 -17.12 -14.84 9.45
N PRO A 202 -18.41 -14.65 9.69
CA PRO A 202 -18.99 -15.10 10.94
C PRO A 202 -18.71 -16.60 10.99
N ARG A 203 -18.02 -17.06 12.05
CA ARG A 203 -17.83 -18.50 12.29
C ARG A 203 -19.17 -19.14 12.08
N ARG A 204 -19.33 -19.93 11.02
CA ARG A 204 -20.50 -20.77 10.79
C ARG A 204 -20.68 -21.62 12.04
N ARG A 205 -21.55 -21.19 12.94
CA ARG A 205 -22.11 -22.10 13.94
C ARG A 205 -22.77 -23.21 13.11
N ARG A 206 -22.17 -24.38 13.11
CA ARG A 206 -22.85 -25.60 12.65
C ARG A 206 -24.11 -25.72 13.47
N ARG A 207 -25.23 -25.22 12.96
CA ARG A 207 -26.54 -25.63 13.43
C ARG A 207 -26.73 -27.04 12.90
N ASN A 208 -26.79 -28.00 13.80
CA ASN A 208 -27.36 -29.31 13.53
C ASN A 208 -28.78 -29.09 13.01
N CYS A 209 -28.97 -29.16 11.72
CA CYS A 209 -30.31 -29.26 11.13
C CYS A 209 -30.71 -30.72 11.20
N GLY A 210 -31.48 -31.03 12.24
CA GLY A 210 -32.31 -32.24 12.26
C GLY A 210 -33.30 -32.20 11.10
N ASN A 211 -33.55 -33.35 10.53
CA ASN A 211 -34.45 -33.66 9.42
C ASN A 211 -35.80 -32.93 9.56
N ALA A 212 -36.09 -32.00 8.68
CA ALA A 212 -37.45 -31.50 8.40
C ALA A 212 -37.70 -31.55 6.88
N LYS A 213 -38.73 -32.31 6.49
CA LYS A 213 -39.21 -32.49 5.12
C LYS A 213 -39.70 -31.14 4.54
N PRO A 214 -39.49 -30.88 3.24
CA PRO A 214 -39.97 -29.65 2.63
C PRO A 214 -41.47 -29.67 2.40
N ARG A 215 -42.16 -28.64 2.87
CA ARG A 215 -43.57 -28.32 2.46
C ARG A 215 -43.54 -27.50 1.16
N SER A 216 -44.31 -27.95 0.21
CA SER A 216 -44.57 -27.29 -1.07
C SER A 216 -45.23 -25.92 -0.86
N ILE A 217 -44.71 -24.87 -1.44
CA ILE A 217 -45.34 -23.56 -1.52
C ILE A 217 -45.57 -23.25 -2.99
N ARG A 218 -46.85 -23.05 -3.32
CA ARG A 218 -47.38 -22.66 -4.64
C ARG A 218 -47.03 -21.20 -4.94
N SER A 219 -46.68 -20.94 -6.18
CA SER A 219 -46.49 -19.61 -6.74
C SER A 219 -47.80 -18.84 -6.83
N PRO A 220 -47.83 -17.56 -6.58
CA PRO A 220 -48.93 -16.69 -7.08
C PRO A 220 -48.51 -15.93 -8.33
N CYS A 221 -49.49 -15.80 -9.21
CA CYS A 221 -49.50 -15.14 -10.52
C CYS A 221 -49.03 -13.69 -10.54
N ALA A 222 -48.51 -13.31 -11.69
CA ALA A 222 -48.29 -11.95 -12.14
C ALA A 222 -49.64 -11.29 -12.58
N PRO A 223 -49.77 -9.98 -12.46
CA PRO A 223 -50.74 -9.22 -13.28
C PRO A 223 -50.06 -8.47 -14.43
N ARG A 224 -50.76 -8.51 -15.58
CA ARG A 224 -50.53 -7.71 -16.79
C ARG A 224 -51.07 -6.28 -16.61
N SER A 225 -50.41 -5.29 -17.19
CA SER A 225 -51.05 -4.10 -17.83
C SER A 225 -49.95 -3.37 -18.61
N SER A 226 -49.92 -3.33 -19.94
CA SER A 226 -50.63 -2.43 -20.86
C SER A 226 -50.47 -0.94 -20.56
N GLY A 227 -49.81 -0.23 -21.49
CA GLY A 227 -49.83 1.22 -21.56
C GLY A 227 -48.80 1.81 -22.52
N ASN A 228 -49.29 2.12 -23.72
CA ASN A 228 -48.68 2.94 -24.78
C ASN A 228 -48.26 4.33 -24.29
N CYS A 229 -47.21 4.97 -24.81
CA CYS A 229 -47.37 6.06 -25.77
C CYS A 229 -46.06 6.78 -26.10
N ALA A 230 -45.86 6.97 -27.40
CA ALA A 230 -45.39 8.13 -28.16
C ALA A 230 -43.99 8.74 -27.94
N SER A 231 -43.22 8.55 -28.96
CA SER A 231 -42.35 9.43 -29.75
C SER A 231 -42.26 10.93 -29.40
N THR A 232 -41.07 11.45 -29.34
CA THR A 232 -40.68 12.67 -30.08
C THR A 232 -39.17 12.71 -30.33
N LYS A 233 -38.85 12.94 -31.60
CA LYS A 233 -37.51 13.26 -32.13
C LYS A 233 -37.13 14.69 -31.75
N SER A 234 -35.87 14.96 -31.48
CA SER A 234 -35.22 16.16 -32.03
C SER A 234 -33.72 15.97 -32.05
N ALA A 235 -33.17 16.15 -33.23
CA ALA A 235 -31.76 16.27 -33.55
C ALA A 235 -31.29 17.68 -33.19
N ALA A 236 -30.09 17.82 -32.71
CA ALA A 236 -29.28 19.05 -32.82
C ALA A 236 -27.85 18.66 -33.11
N ALA A 237 -27.36 19.12 -34.24
CA ALA A 237 -26.00 19.10 -34.72
C ALA A 237 -25.15 20.11 -33.94
N TRP A 238 -23.89 19.81 -33.82
CA TRP A 238 -22.86 20.78 -33.47
C TRP A 238 -21.85 20.87 -34.60
N ASP A 239 -21.64 22.09 -35.07
CA ASP A 239 -20.51 22.56 -35.88
C ASP A 239 -19.24 22.58 -35.02
#